data_ff1acc6bc5303754954e29b4c42e9629
#
_entry.id   ff1acc6bc5303754954e29b4c42e9629
#
_cell.length_a   1.000
_cell.length_b   1.000
_cell.length_c   1.000
_cell.angle_alpha   90.00
_cell.angle_beta   90.00
_cell.angle_gamma   90.00
#
_symmetry.space_group_name_H-M   'P 1'
#
loop_
_entity.id
_entity.type
_entity.pdbx_description
1 polymer ?
#
loop_
_entity_poly.entity_id
_entity_poly.type
_entity_poly.pdbx_seq_one_letter_code
_entity_poly.pdbx_strand_id
1 'polypeptide(L)'
;MCIRDRRDIVEDCKNLKKEGVNSIAIMSNDTKEYPEDSFENMKIFSKKFNFSFPYLIDETQEIAKEYGAVCTPDFFGYNSKLELQYRGRIRELRDLKPINSGESDLSRAMRLIIKTGKGPKEQIPSMGCNIKWTK
;
A
#
# COMPACT_ATOMS: atom_id res chain seq x y z
N MET A 1 -9.68 2.82 1.76
CA MET A 1 -8.68 2.16 2.62
C MET A 1 -9.28 1.84 3.97
N CYS A 2 -9.14 0.61 4.44
CA CYS A 2 -9.67 0.19 5.73
C CYS A 2 -8.94 0.88 6.90
N ILE A 3 -9.68 1.29 7.93
CA ILE A 3 -9.13 2.01 9.09
C ILE A 3 -7.97 1.27 9.76
N ARG A 4 -8.00 -0.06 9.77
CA ARG A 4 -6.96 -0.89 10.39
C ARG A 4 -5.66 -0.88 9.63
N ASP A 5 -5.74 -0.90 8.31
CA ASP A 5 -4.55 -0.92 7.45
C ASP A 5 -3.80 0.39 7.49
N ARG A 6 -4.50 1.49 7.77
CA ARG A 6 -3.93 2.84 7.79
C ARG A 6 -2.78 3.00 8.76
N ARG A 7 -2.99 2.54 10.01
CA ARG A 7 -1.97 2.68 11.06
C ARG A 7 -0.74 1.85 10.74
N ASP A 8 -0.95 0.61 10.28
CA ASP A 8 0.13 -0.27 9.86
C ASP A 8 0.92 0.34 8.71
N ILE A 9 0.23 0.88 7.71
CA ILE A 9 0.85 1.49 6.53
C ILE A 9 1.68 2.70 6.93
N VAL A 10 1.09 3.61 7.71
CA VAL A 10 1.78 4.83 8.15
C VAL A 10 3.02 4.50 8.97
N GLU A 11 2.91 3.55 9.88
CA GLU A 11 4.02 3.15 10.73
C GLU A 11 5.12 2.45 9.94
N ASP A 12 4.78 1.51 9.07
CA ASP A 12 5.75 0.82 8.23
C ASP A 12 6.48 1.78 7.31
N CYS A 13 5.76 2.69 6.65
CA CYS A 13 6.37 3.68 5.76
C CYS A 13 7.30 4.61 6.51
N LYS A 14 6.92 5.02 7.72
CA LYS A 14 7.75 5.87 8.57
C LYS A 14 9.05 5.16 8.96
N ASN A 15 8.96 3.90 9.37
CA ASN A 15 10.13 3.12 9.76
C ASN A 15 11.03 2.80 8.57
N LEU A 16 10.46 2.44 7.44
CA LEU A 16 11.22 2.16 6.21
C LEU A 16 11.90 3.41 5.66
N LYS A 17 11.31 4.58 5.83
CA LYS A 17 11.94 5.84 5.42
C LYS A 17 13.26 6.08 6.14
N LYS A 18 13.35 5.68 7.40
CA LYS A 18 14.60 5.77 8.18
C LYS A 18 15.69 4.87 7.59
N GLU A 19 15.31 3.84 6.86
CA GLU A 19 16.22 2.91 6.19
C GLU A 19 16.45 3.23 4.71
N GLY A 20 15.94 4.39 4.25
CA GLY A 20 16.14 4.86 2.88
C GLY A 20 15.07 4.40 1.88
N VAL A 21 13.96 3.83 2.34
CA VAL A 21 12.85 3.43 1.47
C VAL A 21 11.81 4.54 1.42
N ASN A 22 11.55 5.04 0.23
CA ASN A 22 10.50 6.02 -0.01
C ASN A 22 9.19 5.32 -0.40
N SER A 23 8.08 5.93 -0.06
CA SER A 23 6.75 5.35 -0.30
C SER A 23 5.84 6.34 -0.99
N ILE A 24 4.93 5.83 -1.82
CA ILE A 24 3.86 6.60 -2.45
C ILE A 24 2.59 5.78 -2.34
N ALA A 25 1.50 6.41 -1.92
CA ALA A 25 0.19 5.79 -1.92
C ALA A 25 -0.65 6.36 -3.06
N ILE A 26 -1.36 5.48 -3.76
CA ILE A 26 -2.17 5.86 -4.93
C ILE A 26 -3.59 5.36 -4.73
N MET A 27 -4.56 6.26 -4.85
CA MET A 27 -5.98 5.96 -4.75
C MET A 27 -6.59 5.94 -6.14
N SER A 28 -7.18 4.81 -6.53
CA SER A 28 -7.69 4.58 -7.88
C SER A 28 -9.19 4.24 -7.94
N ASN A 29 -9.93 4.39 -6.83
CA ASN A 29 -11.36 4.13 -6.84
C ASN A 29 -12.13 5.22 -7.60
N ASP A 30 -13.26 4.85 -8.18
CA ASP A 30 -14.16 5.80 -8.84
C ASP A 30 -14.77 6.73 -7.78
N THR A 31 -14.39 8.00 -7.82
CA THR A 31 -14.84 8.99 -6.84
C THR A 31 -16.23 9.55 -7.12
N LYS A 32 -16.77 9.30 -8.30
CA LYS A 32 -18.13 9.72 -8.66
C LYS A 32 -19.18 8.86 -7.95
N GLU A 33 -18.99 7.54 -7.97
CA GLU A 33 -19.85 6.61 -7.24
C GLU A 33 -19.47 6.48 -5.77
N TYR A 34 -18.21 6.75 -5.45
CA TYR A 34 -17.67 6.61 -4.08
C TYR A 34 -17.07 7.95 -3.63
N PRO A 35 -17.93 8.96 -3.36
CA PRO A 35 -17.44 10.30 -3.00
C PRO A 35 -16.66 10.34 -1.68
N GLU A 36 -16.76 9.31 -0.84
CA GLU A 36 -15.93 9.18 0.35
C GLU A 36 -14.44 9.05 0.03
N ASP A 37 -14.10 8.67 -1.21
CA ASP A 37 -12.73 8.59 -1.70
C ASP A 37 -12.31 9.81 -2.51
N SER A 38 -13.07 10.91 -2.45
CA SER A 38 -12.77 12.14 -3.18
C SER A 38 -11.41 12.72 -2.80
N PHE A 39 -10.86 13.54 -3.68
CA PHE A 39 -9.59 14.23 -3.44
C PHE A 39 -9.62 15.06 -2.16
N GLU A 40 -10.74 15.72 -1.87
CA GLU A 40 -10.90 16.49 -0.63
C GLU A 40 -10.84 15.58 0.61
N ASN A 41 -11.50 14.43 0.54
CA ASN A 41 -11.47 13.45 1.62
C ASN A 41 -10.08 12.82 1.76
N MET A 42 -9.36 12.62 0.67
CA MET A 42 -7.96 12.16 0.71
C MET A 42 -7.07 13.13 1.49
N LYS A 43 -7.25 14.44 1.29
CA LYS A 43 -6.50 15.46 2.02
C LYS A 43 -6.78 15.41 3.52
N ILE A 44 -8.06 15.34 3.88
CA ILE A 44 -8.50 15.25 5.28
C ILE A 44 -7.90 14.00 5.93
N PHE A 45 -7.95 12.90 5.22
CA PHE A 45 -7.48 11.60 5.66
C PHE A 45 -5.97 11.57 5.89
N SER A 46 -5.20 12.06 4.92
CA SER A 46 -3.73 12.08 5.03
C SER A 46 -3.27 12.95 6.19
N LYS A 47 -3.97 14.04 6.46
CA LYS A 47 -3.69 14.92 7.58
C LYS A 47 -4.05 14.27 8.91
N LYS A 48 -5.22 13.63 8.98
CA LYS A 48 -5.71 12.96 10.19
C LYS A 48 -4.79 11.84 10.65
N PHE A 49 -4.22 11.08 9.71
CA PHE A 49 -3.35 9.94 10.00
C PHE A 49 -1.86 10.23 9.85
N ASN A 50 -1.50 11.51 9.66
CA ASN A 50 -0.10 11.96 9.56
C ASN A 50 0.71 11.17 8.52
N PHE A 51 0.22 11.11 7.30
CA PHE A 51 0.95 10.45 6.20
C PHE A 51 2.31 11.12 6.01
N SER A 52 3.38 10.34 6.08
CA SER A 52 4.75 10.79 5.82
C SER A 52 5.16 10.65 4.36
N PHE A 53 4.23 10.25 3.49
CA PHE A 53 4.46 9.95 2.08
C PHE A 53 3.38 10.63 1.21
N PRO A 54 3.67 10.88 -0.08
CA PRO A 54 2.66 11.42 -1.00
C PRO A 54 1.46 10.49 -1.13
N TYR A 55 0.28 11.09 -1.17
CA TYR A 55 -0.97 10.38 -1.42
C TYR A 55 -1.61 10.96 -2.68
N LEU A 56 -1.58 10.17 -3.76
CA LEU A 56 -1.93 10.62 -5.11
C LEU A 56 -3.27 10.04 -5.54
N ILE A 57 -3.99 10.79 -6.38
CA ILE A 57 -5.21 10.30 -7.00
C ILE A 57 -4.93 9.87 -8.44
N ASP A 58 -5.41 8.67 -8.80
CA ASP A 58 -5.35 8.10 -10.14
C ASP A 58 -6.75 8.18 -10.77
N GLU A 59 -7.12 9.37 -11.23
CA GLU A 59 -8.48 9.65 -11.72
C GLU A 59 -8.91 8.76 -12.89
N THR A 60 -7.99 8.47 -13.79
CA THR A 60 -8.29 7.66 -14.98
C THR A 60 -8.22 6.16 -14.71
N GLN A 61 -7.70 5.78 -13.55
CA GLN A 61 -7.49 4.39 -13.16
C GLN A 61 -6.46 3.64 -14.01
N GLU A 62 -5.73 4.38 -14.85
CA GLU A 62 -4.71 3.80 -15.72
C GLU A 62 -3.53 3.25 -14.95
N ILE A 63 -3.12 3.94 -13.89
CA ILE A 63 -1.97 3.51 -13.06
C ILE A 63 -2.27 2.18 -12.38
N ALA A 64 -3.45 2.04 -11.78
CA ALA A 64 -3.83 0.77 -11.15
C ALA A 64 -3.86 -0.37 -12.17
N LYS A 65 -4.35 -0.11 -13.37
CA LYS A 65 -4.38 -1.11 -14.44
C LYS A 65 -2.99 -1.51 -14.90
N GLU A 66 -2.09 -0.54 -15.04
CA GLU A 66 -0.70 -0.83 -15.44
C GLU A 66 0.04 -1.66 -14.40
N TYR A 67 -0.19 -1.39 -13.10
CA TYR A 67 0.38 -2.21 -12.03
C TYR A 67 -0.29 -3.59 -11.93
N GLY A 68 -1.46 -3.77 -12.55
CA GLY A 68 -2.24 -4.98 -12.39
C GLY A 68 -2.90 -5.08 -11.02
N ALA A 69 -3.09 -3.96 -10.34
CA ALA A 69 -3.74 -3.92 -9.04
C ALA A 69 -5.23 -4.24 -9.18
N VAL A 70 -5.76 -5.05 -8.26
CA VAL A 70 -7.17 -5.49 -8.30
C VAL A 70 -7.90 -5.26 -6.98
N CYS A 71 -7.16 -5.04 -5.90
CA CYS A 71 -7.74 -4.83 -4.57
C CYS A 71 -7.03 -3.69 -3.84
N THR A 72 -7.62 -3.23 -2.75
CA THR A 72 -7.07 -2.19 -1.90
C THR A 72 -7.05 -2.66 -0.45
N PRO A 73 -5.93 -2.49 0.25
CA PRO A 73 -4.64 -2.07 -0.29
C PRO A 73 -3.90 -3.21 -0.99
N ASP A 74 -3.10 -2.88 -1.99
CA ASP A 74 -2.18 -3.81 -2.63
C ASP A 74 -0.79 -3.17 -2.63
N PHE A 75 0.23 -3.91 -2.26
CA PHE A 75 1.57 -3.37 -2.03
C PHE A 75 2.56 -3.84 -3.09
N PHE A 76 3.35 -2.89 -3.59
CA PHE A 76 4.36 -3.13 -4.62
C PHE A 76 5.68 -2.56 -4.14
N GLY A 77 6.69 -3.41 -4.00
CA GLY A 77 8.01 -3.02 -3.54
C GLY A 77 9.06 -3.12 -4.64
N TYR A 78 9.85 -2.08 -4.79
CA TYR A 78 10.89 -1.98 -5.82
C TYR A 78 12.26 -1.85 -5.20
N ASN A 79 13.28 -2.38 -5.91
CA ASN A 79 14.68 -2.16 -5.53
C ASN A 79 15.18 -0.82 -6.07
N SER A 80 16.46 -0.50 -5.83
CA SER A 80 17.05 0.76 -6.27
C SER A 80 17.14 0.92 -7.79
N LYS A 81 16.99 -0.18 -8.53
CA LYS A 81 16.96 -0.18 -10.00
C LYS A 81 15.54 -0.08 -10.55
N LEU A 82 14.55 0.16 -9.68
CA LEU A 82 13.13 0.22 -10.02
C LEU A 82 12.58 -1.08 -10.59
N GLU A 83 13.13 -2.19 -10.16
CA GLU A 83 12.62 -3.52 -10.50
C GLU A 83 11.65 -3.99 -9.42
N LEU A 84 10.50 -4.52 -9.82
CA LEU A 84 9.50 -5.04 -8.90
C LEU A 84 10.04 -6.30 -8.21
N GLN A 85 10.15 -6.26 -6.90
CA GLN A 85 10.70 -7.35 -6.11
C GLN A 85 9.72 -7.90 -5.06
N TYR A 86 8.67 -7.15 -4.76
CA TYR A 86 7.63 -7.60 -3.86
C TYR A 86 6.26 -7.14 -4.34
N ARG A 87 5.31 -8.06 -4.35
CA ARG A 87 3.89 -7.75 -4.50
C ARG A 87 3.11 -8.63 -3.55
N GLY A 88 2.33 -8.02 -2.67
CA GLY A 88 1.55 -8.80 -1.72
C GLY A 88 0.96 -7.98 -0.59
N ARG A 89 0.60 -8.68 0.47
CA ARG A 89 -0.06 -8.13 1.66
C ARG A 89 0.92 -7.41 2.58
N ILE A 90 0.38 -6.54 3.44
CA ILE A 90 1.19 -5.90 4.47
C ILE A 90 1.48 -6.90 5.61
N ARG A 91 0.47 -7.61 6.10
CA ARG A 91 0.63 -8.63 7.14
C ARG A 91 -0.55 -9.61 7.13
N GLU A 92 -0.39 -10.71 7.81
CA GLU A 92 -1.45 -11.69 7.97
C GLU A 92 -2.53 -11.16 8.92
N LEU A 93 -3.79 -11.31 8.49
CA LEU A 93 -4.96 -10.91 9.26
C LEU A 93 -5.88 -12.11 9.46
N ARG A 94 -6.50 -12.19 10.64
CA ARG A 94 -7.60 -13.13 10.91
C ARG A 94 -8.80 -12.32 11.39
N ASP A 95 -9.93 -12.48 10.73
CA ASP A 95 -11.14 -11.69 11.00
C ASP A 95 -10.85 -10.19 11.00
N LEU A 96 -10.05 -9.76 10.04
CA LEU A 96 -9.63 -8.38 9.85
C LEU A 96 -8.77 -7.82 10.99
N LYS A 97 -8.18 -8.69 11.83
CA LYS A 97 -7.26 -8.29 12.89
C LYS A 97 -5.88 -8.90 12.65
N PRO A 98 -4.80 -8.18 12.97
CA PRO A 98 -3.47 -8.78 12.90
C PRO A 98 -3.38 -9.97 13.85
N ILE A 99 -2.85 -11.09 13.36
CA ILE A 99 -2.67 -12.29 14.20
C ILE A 99 -1.35 -12.28 14.97
N ASN A 100 -0.47 -11.35 14.63
CA ASN A 100 0.77 -11.13 15.36
C ASN A 100 1.10 -9.63 15.39
N SER A 101 1.89 -9.23 16.37
CA SER A 101 2.37 -7.85 16.52
C SER A 101 3.80 -7.68 16.02
N GLY A 102 4.36 -8.71 15.39
CA GLY A 102 5.72 -8.67 14.86
C GLY A 102 5.83 -7.84 13.59
N GLU A 103 7.00 -7.90 12.99
CA GLU A 103 7.28 -7.21 11.74
C GLU A 103 6.33 -7.66 10.63
N SER A 104 5.82 -6.72 9.84
CA SER A 104 4.93 -7.02 8.72
C SER A 104 5.65 -7.74 7.59
N ASP A 105 4.90 -8.45 6.76
CA ASP A 105 5.43 -9.10 5.55
C ASP A 105 6.07 -8.05 4.62
N LEU A 106 5.41 -6.89 4.46
CA LEU A 106 5.92 -5.79 3.65
C LEU A 106 7.27 -5.29 4.19
N SER A 107 7.36 -5.04 5.48
CA SER A 107 8.58 -4.52 6.09
C SER A 107 9.74 -5.51 5.95
N ARG A 108 9.49 -6.80 6.22
CA ARG A 108 10.51 -7.85 6.03
C ARG A 108 10.98 -7.94 4.59
N ALA A 109 10.04 -7.87 3.64
CA ALA A 109 10.36 -7.92 2.23
C ALA A 109 11.22 -6.74 1.82
N MET A 110 10.86 -5.53 2.24
CA MET A 110 11.64 -4.33 1.89
C MET A 110 13.03 -4.33 2.49
N ARG A 111 13.17 -4.82 3.72
CA ARG A 111 14.51 -4.97 4.34
C ARG A 111 15.37 -5.97 3.59
N LEU A 112 14.79 -7.06 3.14
CA LEU A 112 15.50 -8.04 2.31
C LEU A 112 15.93 -7.42 0.98
N ILE A 113 15.07 -6.64 0.36
CA ILE A 113 15.36 -5.93 -0.89
C ILE A 113 16.51 -4.92 -0.71
N ILE A 114 16.50 -4.18 0.40
CA ILE A 114 17.62 -3.27 0.73
C ILE A 114 18.92 -4.04 0.81
N LYS A 115 18.91 -5.18 1.47
CA LYS A 115 20.11 -5.97 1.72
C LYS A 115 20.63 -6.72 0.49
N THR A 116 19.72 -7.27 -0.32
CA THR A 116 20.10 -8.19 -1.41
C THR A 116 19.73 -7.71 -2.81
N GLY A 117 18.89 -6.69 -2.93
CA GLY A 117 18.33 -6.25 -4.21
C GLY A 117 17.20 -7.13 -4.74
N LYS A 118 16.84 -8.19 -4.00
CA LYS A 118 15.79 -9.13 -4.40
C LYS A 118 14.81 -9.37 -3.27
N GLY A 119 13.54 -9.58 -3.64
CA GLY A 119 12.47 -9.88 -2.69
C GLY A 119 12.46 -11.34 -2.24
N PRO A 120 11.59 -11.68 -1.27
CA PRO A 120 11.43 -13.05 -0.81
C PRO A 120 10.86 -13.96 -1.90
N LYS A 121 11.18 -15.25 -1.83
CA LYS A 121 10.67 -16.25 -2.78
C LYS A 121 9.17 -16.44 -2.66
N GLU A 122 8.66 -16.47 -1.42
CA GLU A 122 7.25 -16.60 -1.14
C GLU A 122 6.64 -15.23 -0.88
N GLN A 123 5.60 -14.91 -1.64
CA GLN A 123 4.88 -13.64 -1.52
C GLN A 123 3.39 -13.96 -1.48
N ILE A 124 2.72 -13.49 -0.45
CA ILE A 124 1.31 -13.79 -0.25
C ILE A 124 0.48 -12.63 -0.77
N PRO A 125 -0.46 -12.89 -1.70
CA PRO A 125 -1.29 -11.84 -2.29
C PRO A 125 -2.05 -11.04 -1.24
N SER A 126 -2.26 -9.76 -1.55
CA SER A 126 -3.10 -8.88 -0.74
C SER A 126 -4.54 -9.40 -0.73
N MET A 127 -5.18 -9.25 0.42
CA MET A 127 -6.61 -9.52 0.58
C MET A 127 -7.29 -8.23 1.03
N GLY A 128 -8.23 -7.75 0.24
CA GLY A 128 -8.91 -6.50 0.52
C GLY A 128 -10.11 -6.32 -0.39
N CYS A 129 -10.71 -5.14 -0.32
CA CYS A 129 -11.85 -4.81 -1.16
C CYS A 129 -11.39 -4.60 -2.61
N ASN A 130 -12.23 -5.01 -3.55
CA ASN A 130 -11.95 -4.77 -4.97
C ASN A 130 -11.85 -3.28 -5.25
N ILE A 131 -10.98 -2.92 -6.19
CA ILE A 131 -10.92 -1.55 -6.70
C ILE A 131 -12.26 -1.22 -7.36
N LYS A 132 -12.79 -0.03 -7.07
CA LYS A 132 -14.07 0.44 -7.61
C LYS A 132 -13.84 1.07 -8.96
N TRP A 133 -13.96 0.25 -10.01
CA TRP A 133 -13.76 0.69 -11.40
C TRP A 133 -14.91 1.54 -11.89
N THR A 134 -14.60 2.53 -12.71
CA THR A 134 -15.59 3.32 -13.43
C THR A 134 -16.33 2.43 -14.42
N LYS A 135 -17.64 2.51 -14.40
CA LYS A 135 -18.50 1.73 -15.31
C LYS A 135 -18.59 2.35 -16.69
#